data_fabb55f431cb0b204fa58d5a5211f2ce
#
_entry.id   fabb55f431cb0b204fa58d5a5211f2ce
#
_cell.length_a   1.000
_cell.length_b   1.000
_cell.length_c   1.000
_cell.angle_alpha   90.00
_cell.angle_beta   90.00
_cell.angle_gamma   90.00
#
_symmetry.space_group_name_H-M   'P 1'
#
loop_
_entity.id
_entity.type
_entity.pdbx_description
1 polymer ?
#
loop_
_entity_poly.entity_id
_entity_poly.type
_entity_poly.pdbx_seq_one_letter_code
_entity_poly.pdbx_strand_id
1 'polypeptide(L)'
;MTNEVLLQKILELSGGKENVAAAASCMTRLRLKVKNPDLVQEKELKETSGVLGLVANGIDVQVVVGPGKARKLMDICLGMGIPSEVGGKGLSTNASWQENKEAVKAGQKGGGLKSSIRVISDIFIPMIPAIVAAGLCNGVANIISQGVDAQILGGSFWTLLVTILKLFGGAFLGYFSIFTGVNAAKSFGATPALGGMIGSMSIMSQITDISKFFGLYNEQIPNSSTLISGKGGIIGVIIGVWVLSKVERWVRKHVPDVLDIMLTGFLSILITGTLFVLVLMPAAGFLSDGLVWVLSLLVNSANPVVSVLSGYIMSAVFLPLVLLGLHHGLVPIYAVQLEQMGGVSLFPVLAMAGAGQVGAAIAIYLKAKRCGNKRLKSVIIGALPSGFLGIGEPLIYGVTLPLGKPFITAGLGAGFGGAYVMLMHVRSIAWSPSGLLAIPIMSSPVNMLNYFLGLVIAYIAGFIITSLFIKEDEVAKA
;
A
#
# COMPACT_ATOMS: atom_id res chain seq x y z
N MET A 1 25.89 17.71 -17.60
CA MET A 1 25.47 18.81 -16.69
C MET A 1 24.86 18.18 -15.44
N THR A 2 25.32 18.55 -14.25
CA THR A 2 24.72 18.08 -12.99
C THR A 2 23.31 18.67 -12.82
N ASN A 3 22.46 18.06 -12.00
CA ASN A 3 21.09 18.56 -11.79
C ASN A 3 21.09 19.96 -11.16
N GLU A 4 22.05 20.27 -10.30
CA GLU A 4 22.21 21.59 -9.68
C GLU A 4 22.52 22.69 -10.71
N VAL A 5 23.48 22.42 -11.61
CA VAL A 5 23.86 23.35 -12.69
C VAL A 5 22.71 23.53 -13.67
N LEU A 6 21.97 22.46 -13.99
CA LEU A 6 20.80 22.54 -14.86
C LEU A 6 19.69 23.40 -14.22
N LEU A 7 19.40 23.20 -12.93
CA LEU A 7 18.39 23.99 -12.24
C LEU A 7 18.80 25.46 -12.15
N GLN A 8 20.05 25.73 -11.81
CA GLN A 8 20.56 27.09 -11.70
C GLN A 8 20.38 27.85 -13.03
N LYS A 9 20.67 27.19 -14.16
CA LYS A 9 20.48 27.75 -15.49
C LYS A 9 19.00 27.93 -15.85
N ILE A 10 18.13 26.97 -15.45
CA ILE A 10 16.68 27.11 -15.63
C ILE A 10 16.14 28.31 -14.83
N LEU A 11 16.57 28.50 -13.59
CA LEU A 11 16.14 29.62 -12.75
C LEU A 11 16.64 30.96 -13.32
N GLU A 12 17.89 31.03 -13.74
CA GLU A 12 18.49 32.22 -14.35
C GLU A 12 17.69 32.66 -15.58
N LEU A 13 17.42 31.75 -16.52
CA LEU A 13 16.66 32.00 -17.73
C LEU A 13 15.15 32.20 -17.49
N SER A 14 14.67 31.88 -16.30
CA SER A 14 13.31 32.17 -15.86
C SER A 14 13.18 33.55 -15.17
N GLY A 15 14.19 34.39 -15.25
CA GLY A 15 14.25 35.70 -14.62
C GLY A 15 14.79 35.73 -13.20
N GLY A 16 15.57 34.71 -12.84
CA GLY A 16 16.19 34.52 -11.52
C GLY A 16 15.28 33.88 -10.47
N LYS A 17 15.88 33.45 -9.37
CA LYS A 17 15.14 32.84 -8.25
C LYS A 17 14.03 33.74 -7.70
N GLU A 18 14.26 35.04 -7.66
CA GLU A 18 13.31 36.03 -7.14
C GLU A 18 12.03 36.17 -8.00
N ASN A 19 12.13 35.85 -9.30
CA ASN A 19 11.01 35.81 -10.20
C ASN A 19 10.15 34.57 -10.07
N VAL A 20 10.67 33.49 -9.43
CA VAL A 20 9.93 32.24 -9.24
C VAL A 20 9.15 32.30 -7.92
N ALA A 21 7.83 32.39 -8.02
CA ALA A 21 6.92 32.46 -6.88
C ALA A 21 6.70 31.09 -6.24
N ALA A 22 6.64 30.03 -7.06
CA ALA A 22 6.46 28.65 -6.60
C ALA A 22 6.99 27.66 -7.66
N ALA A 23 7.32 26.45 -7.22
CA ALA A 23 7.71 25.38 -8.10
C ALA A 23 6.87 24.13 -7.82
N ALA A 24 6.65 23.32 -8.87
CA ALA A 24 6.04 22.00 -8.78
C ALA A 24 6.74 21.05 -9.75
N SER A 25 6.69 19.75 -9.49
CA SER A 25 7.20 18.76 -10.44
C SER A 25 6.10 17.79 -10.86
N CYS A 26 6.10 17.39 -12.12
CA CYS A 26 5.37 16.23 -12.58
C CYS A 26 6.35 15.22 -13.21
N MET A 27 5.86 14.07 -13.69
CA MET A 27 6.70 12.95 -14.11
C MET A 27 7.89 13.33 -14.99
N THR A 28 7.72 14.32 -15.89
CA THR A 28 8.77 14.73 -16.86
C THR A 28 9.06 16.22 -16.88
N ARG A 29 8.34 17.04 -16.08
CA ARG A 29 8.38 18.50 -16.15
C ARG A 29 8.63 19.11 -14.79
N LEU A 30 9.52 20.10 -14.75
CA LEU A 30 9.59 21.08 -13.69
C LEU A 30 8.65 22.23 -14.06
N ARG A 31 7.69 22.55 -13.21
CA ARG A 31 6.76 23.68 -13.38
C ARG A 31 7.21 24.80 -12.48
N LEU A 32 7.37 25.95 -13.04
CA LEU A 32 7.71 27.16 -12.33
C LEU A 32 6.57 28.16 -12.51
N LYS A 33 6.10 28.75 -11.43
CA LYS A 33 5.18 29.88 -11.46
C LYS A 33 5.99 31.13 -11.31
N VAL A 34 6.06 31.92 -12.37
CA VAL A 34 6.82 33.17 -12.39
C VAL A 34 5.96 34.36 -12.04
N LYS A 35 6.54 35.38 -11.40
CA LYS A 35 5.85 36.62 -11.05
C LYS A 35 5.69 37.51 -12.28
N ASN A 36 6.73 37.63 -13.09
CA ASN A 36 6.76 38.37 -14.34
C ASN A 36 7.18 37.48 -15.51
N PRO A 37 6.24 37.14 -16.44
CA PRO A 37 6.55 36.26 -17.57
C PRO A 37 7.47 36.93 -18.61
N ASP A 38 7.54 38.25 -18.68
CA ASP A 38 8.39 38.95 -19.66
C ASP A 38 9.89 38.79 -19.41
N LEU A 39 10.26 38.32 -18.20
CA LEU A 39 11.64 38.04 -17.84
C LEU A 39 12.07 36.59 -18.25
N VAL A 40 11.17 35.79 -18.79
CA VAL A 40 11.46 34.42 -19.19
C VAL A 40 12.04 34.36 -20.58
N GLN A 41 13.26 33.84 -20.68
CA GLN A 41 13.99 33.69 -21.94
C GLN A 41 13.65 32.34 -22.59
N GLU A 42 12.45 32.25 -23.22
CA GLU A 42 11.91 30.96 -23.70
C GLU A 42 12.79 30.25 -24.73
N LYS A 43 13.42 31.00 -25.65
CA LYS A 43 14.29 30.43 -26.69
C LYS A 43 15.52 29.76 -26.09
N GLU A 44 16.19 30.45 -25.19
CA GLU A 44 17.43 29.97 -24.55
C GLU A 44 17.12 28.81 -23.57
N LEU A 45 15.96 28.88 -22.87
CA LEU A 45 15.47 27.80 -22.03
C LEU A 45 15.24 26.51 -22.83
N LYS A 46 14.66 26.63 -24.02
CA LYS A 46 14.38 25.49 -24.90
C LYS A 46 15.66 24.88 -25.49
N GLU A 47 16.70 25.68 -25.71
CA GLU A 47 17.99 25.27 -26.25
C GLU A 47 18.96 24.76 -25.16
N THR A 48 18.59 24.90 -23.89
CA THR A 48 19.43 24.48 -22.78
C THR A 48 19.62 22.96 -22.76
N SER A 49 20.89 22.52 -22.73
CA SER A 49 21.23 21.10 -22.68
C SER A 49 20.65 20.43 -21.43
N GLY A 50 19.80 19.42 -21.62
CA GLY A 50 19.07 18.74 -20.55
C GLY A 50 17.59 19.15 -20.43
N VAL A 51 17.15 20.15 -21.18
CA VAL A 51 15.75 20.51 -21.42
C VAL A 51 15.29 19.83 -22.71
N LEU A 52 14.21 19.06 -22.62
CA LEU A 52 13.62 18.29 -23.74
C LEU A 52 12.49 19.07 -24.44
N GLY A 53 12.02 20.14 -23.83
CA GLY A 53 10.97 20.99 -24.35
C GLY A 53 10.51 22.02 -23.33
N LEU A 54 9.80 23.03 -23.80
CA LEU A 54 9.26 24.11 -22.98
C LEU A 54 7.80 24.38 -23.36
N VAL A 55 6.97 24.60 -22.37
CA VAL A 55 5.59 25.10 -22.52
C VAL A 55 5.45 26.28 -21.58
N ALA A 56 5.38 27.49 -22.11
CA ALA A 56 5.11 28.70 -21.34
C ALA A 56 3.68 29.17 -21.65
N ASN A 57 2.91 29.51 -20.62
CA ASN A 57 1.54 29.99 -20.74
C ASN A 57 1.29 31.06 -19.66
N GLY A 58 1.63 32.31 -19.99
CA GLY A 58 1.63 33.41 -19.03
C GLY A 58 2.60 33.16 -17.89
N ILE A 59 2.11 33.18 -16.66
CA ILE A 59 2.93 32.98 -15.46
C ILE A 59 3.35 31.52 -15.21
N ASP A 60 2.80 30.56 -15.97
CA ASP A 60 3.10 29.13 -15.82
C ASP A 60 4.14 28.66 -16.85
N VAL A 61 5.35 28.37 -16.40
CA VAL A 61 6.48 27.89 -17.22
C VAL A 61 6.74 26.44 -16.91
N GLN A 62 6.60 25.55 -17.90
CA GLN A 62 6.79 24.11 -17.77
C GLN A 62 8.02 23.67 -18.57
N VAL A 63 9.07 23.32 -17.86
CA VAL A 63 10.32 22.83 -18.45
C VAL A 63 10.32 21.32 -18.48
N VAL A 64 10.31 20.72 -19.67
CA VAL A 64 10.34 19.27 -19.84
C VAL A 64 11.79 18.79 -19.72
N VAL A 65 12.08 17.97 -18.69
CA VAL A 65 13.45 17.51 -18.38
C VAL A 65 13.57 15.98 -18.36
N GLY A 66 12.46 15.29 -18.56
CA GLY A 66 12.39 13.82 -18.60
C GLY A 66 12.09 13.15 -17.26
N PRO A 67 11.76 11.83 -17.30
CA PRO A 67 11.34 11.08 -16.11
C PRO A 67 12.48 11.02 -15.07
N GLY A 68 12.12 11.21 -13.81
CA GLY A 68 13.05 11.20 -12.66
C GLY A 68 13.87 12.48 -12.45
N LYS A 69 14.24 13.23 -13.51
CA LYS A 69 14.96 14.50 -13.38
C LYS A 69 14.08 15.60 -12.79
N ALA A 70 12.82 15.70 -13.21
CA ALA A 70 11.91 16.71 -12.73
C ALA A 70 11.78 16.71 -11.20
N ARG A 71 11.70 15.52 -10.60
CA ARG A 71 11.63 15.37 -9.14
C ARG A 71 12.92 15.80 -8.45
N LYS A 72 14.06 15.37 -8.97
CA LYS A 72 15.37 15.77 -8.42
C LYS A 72 15.60 17.28 -8.47
N LEU A 73 15.17 17.92 -9.55
CA LEU A 73 15.22 19.39 -9.67
C LEU A 73 14.28 20.06 -8.69
N MET A 74 13.08 19.49 -8.45
CA MET A 74 12.14 19.98 -7.45
C MET A 74 12.70 19.89 -6.04
N ASP A 75 13.34 18.77 -5.68
CA ASP A 75 13.97 18.60 -4.36
C ASP A 75 15.05 19.66 -4.12
N ILE A 76 15.82 20.03 -5.17
CA ILE A 76 16.81 21.11 -5.12
C ILE A 76 16.10 22.49 -5.00
N CYS A 77 14.99 22.72 -5.72
CA CYS A 77 14.19 23.94 -5.56
C CYS A 77 13.72 24.15 -4.12
N LEU A 78 13.23 23.10 -3.47
CA LEU A 78 12.83 23.12 -2.06
C LEU A 78 14.02 23.42 -1.14
N GLY A 79 15.17 22.82 -1.38
CA GLY A 79 16.42 23.09 -0.67
C GLY A 79 16.91 24.53 -0.82
N MET A 80 16.59 25.17 -1.94
CA MET A 80 16.85 26.59 -2.17
C MET A 80 15.79 27.54 -1.56
N GLY A 81 14.75 27.01 -0.92
CA GLY A 81 13.68 27.79 -0.30
C GLY A 81 12.63 28.33 -1.29
N ILE A 82 12.52 27.75 -2.48
CA ILE A 82 11.42 28.06 -3.42
C ILE A 82 10.17 27.29 -2.94
N PRO A 83 9.02 27.97 -2.66
CA PRO A 83 7.83 27.31 -2.16
C PRO A 83 7.28 26.27 -3.13
N SER A 84 6.77 25.16 -2.61
CA SER A 84 5.97 24.22 -3.41
C SER A 84 4.58 24.79 -3.67
N GLU A 85 4.14 24.77 -4.93
CA GLU A 85 2.77 25.12 -5.26
C GLU A 85 1.82 23.96 -4.87
N VAL A 86 1.34 23.98 -3.64
CA VAL A 86 0.24 23.12 -3.17
C VAL A 86 -1.07 23.86 -3.48
N GLY A 87 -1.51 23.79 -4.72
CA GLY A 87 -2.74 24.45 -5.16
C GLY A 87 -3.93 23.49 -5.18
N GLY A 88 -4.93 23.79 -4.35
CA GLY A 88 -6.23 23.12 -4.38
C GLY A 88 -6.98 23.39 -5.68
N LYS A 89 -6.76 22.60 -6.71
CA LYS A 89 -7.63 22.48 -7.89
C LYS A 89 -8.25 21.09 -7.92
N GLY A 90 -9.52 21.01 -8.28
CA GLY A 90 -10.25 19.75 -8.38
C GLY A 90 -9.55 18.74 -9.30
N LEU A 91 -9.93 17.48 -9.19
CA LEU A 91 -9.41 16.40 -10.02
C LEU A 91 -9.52 16.73 -11.50
N SER A 92 -8.42 16.62 -12.22
CA SER A 92 -8.34 16.93 -13.64
C SER A 92 -7.47 15.90 -14.37
N THR A 93 -7.91 15.50 -15.57
CA THR A 93 -7.07 14.73 -16.51
C THR A 93 -5.85 15.52 -16.96
N ASN A 94 -5.89 16.85 -16.77
CA ASN A 94 -4.79 17.77 -17.04
C ASN A 94 -3.72 17.83 -15.95
N ALA A 95 -4.01 17.37 -14.74
CA ALA A 95 -3.05 17.26 -13.64
C ALA A 95 -2.27 15.94 -13.70
N SER A 96 -1.10 15.89 -13.06
CA SER A 96 -0.41 14.61 -12.85
C SER A 96 -1.19 13.75 -11.85
N TRP A 97 -0.97 12.43 -11.88
CA TRP A 97 -1.64 11.55 -10.92
C TRP A 97 -1.26 11.87 -9.46
N GLN A 98 -0.03 12.37 -9.22
CA GLN A 98 0.40 12.82 -7.91
C GLN A 98 -0.40 14.03 -7.43
N GLU A 99 -0.58 15.04 -8.29
CA GLU A 99 -1.38 16.23 -7.98
C GLU A 99 -2.84 15.86 -7.67
N ASN A 100 -3.43 14.97 -8.46
CA ASN A 100 -4.77 14.45 -8.19
C ASN A 100 -4.85 13.67 -6.87
N LYS A 101 -3.83 12.87 -6.53
CA LYS A 101 -3.74 12.15 -5.26
C LYS A 101 -3.66 13.12 -4.07
N GLU A 102 -2.87 14.18 -4.19
CA GLU A 102 -2.74 15.23 -3.17
C GLU A 102 -4.03 16.03 -3.00
N ALA A 103 -4.69 16.39 -4.10
CA ALA A 103 -5.99 17.07 -4.08
C ALA A 103 -7.07 16.25 -3.37
N VAL A 104 -7.13 14.93 -3.63
CA VAL A 104 -8.04 14.02 -2.92
C VAL A 104 -7.72 13.97 -1.43
N LYS A 105 -6.45 13.85 -1.05
CA LYS A 105 -6.04 13.84 0.36
C LYS A 105 -6.39 15.14 1.09
N ALA A 106 -6.16 16.29 0.44
CA ALA A 106 -6.46 17.60 1.01
C ALA A 106 -7.98 17.83 1.22
N GLY A 107 -8.81 17.31 0.32
CA GLY A 107 -10.28 17.41 0.40
C GLY A 107 -10.92 16.48 1.45
N GLN A 108 -10.17 15.56 2.04
CA GLN A 108 -10.69 14.59 2.97
C GLN A 108 -10.78 15.14 4.40
N LYS A 109 -11.94 15.65 4.81
CA LYS A 109 -12.24 16.01 6.22
C LYS A 109 -12.36 14.74 7.08
N GLY A 110 -11.65 14.69 8.22
CA GLY A 110 -11.63 13.53 9.11
C GLY A 110 -12.87 13.46 10.03
N GLY A 111 -13.58 12.32 10.00
CA GLY A 111 -14.50 11.91 11.07
C GLY A 111 -13.79 10.93 12.04
N GLY A 112 -14.32 10.71 13.24
CA GLY A 112 -13.66 9.90 14.27
C GLY A 112 -13.23 8.49 13.82
N LEU A 113 -14.10 7.74 13.14
CA LEU A 113 -13.76 6.41 12.60
C LEU A 113 -12.65 6.47 11.56
N LYS A 114 -12.68 7.49 10.67
CA LYS A 114 -11.67 7.70 9.64
C LYS A 114 -10.30 8.03 10.24
N SER A 115 -10.27 8.80 11.35
CA SER A 115 -9.03 9.11 12.04
C SER A 115 -8.41 7.85 12.69
N SER A 116 -9.22 6.96 13.27
CA SER A 116 -8.73 5.70 13.84
C SER A 116 -8.15 4.77 12.77
N ILE A 117 -8.83 4.60 11.62
CA ILE A 117 -8.31 3.80 10.50
C ILE A 117 -7.03 4.42 9.94
N ARG A 118 -6.95 5.77 9.92
CA ARG A 118 -5.74 6.46 9.46
C ARG A 118 -4.54 6.16 10.38
N VAL A 119 -4.72 6.16 11.69
CA VAL A 119 -3.65 5.78 12.63
C VAL A 119 -3.16 4.36 12.37
N ILE A 120 -4.08 3.41 12.12
CA ILE A 120 -3.71 2.05 11.73
C ILE A 120 -2.91 2.06 10.43
N SER A 121 -3.35 2.79 9.42
CA SER A 121 -2.62 2.93 8.14
C SER A 121 -1.22 3.49 8.34
N ASP A 122 -1.05 4.50 9.20
CA ASP A 122 0.23 5.15 9.49
C ASP A 122 1.23 4.17 10.16
N ILE A 123 0.74 3.15 10.88
CA ILE A 123 1.58 2.08 11.43
C ILE A 123 2.14 1.17 10.32
N PHE A 124 1.33 0.85 9.29
CA PHE A 124 1.70 -0.13 8.27
C PHE A 124 2.40 0.46 7.04
N ILE A 125 2.13 1.72 6.68
CA ILE A 125 2.74 2.37 5.51
C ILE A 125 4.29 2.28 5.51
N PRO A 126 5.01 2.55 6.63
CA PRO A 126 6.47 2.43 6.66
C PRO A 126 6.98 1.01 6.42
N MET A 127 6.15 -0.01 6.64
CA MET A 127 6.51 -1.42 6.49
C MET A 127 6.27 -1.96 5.08
N ILE A 128 5.53 -1.23 4.22
CA ILE A 128 5.19 -1.68 2.86
C ILE A 128 6.41 -2.13 2.06
N PRO A 129 7.55 -1.41 2.01
CA PRO A 129 8.71 -1.88 1.25
C PRO A 129 9.24 -3.23 1.73
N ALA A 130 9.25 -3.47 3.04
CA ALA A 130 9.69 -4.74 3.62
C ALA A 130 8.66 -5.87 3.37
N ILE A 131 7.36 -5.58 3.43
CA ILE A 131 6.28 -6.50 3.05
C ILE A 131 6.46 -6.95 1.60
N VAL A 132 6.69 -6.00 0.68
CA VAL A 132 6.89 -6.28 -0.75
C VAL A 132 8.14 -7.15 -0.96
N ALA A 133 9.26 -6.79 -0.35
CA ALA A 133 10.51 -7.56 -0.46
C ALA A 133 10.34 -8.99 0.07
N ALA A 134 9.76 -9.15 1.26
CA ALA A 134 9.52 -10.46 1.86
C ALA A 134 8.55 -11.31 1.03
N GLY A 135 7.46 -10.70 0.53
CA GLY A 135 6.49 -11.35 -0.35
C GLY A 135 7.14 -11.86 -1.65
N LEU A 136 7.94 -11.01 -2.31
CA LEU A 136 8.66 -11.40 -3.54
C LEU A 136 9.68 -12.51 -3.29
N CYS A 137 10.47 -12.42 -2.20
CA CYS A 137 11.42 -13.48 -1.84
C CYS A 137 10.70 -14.83 -1.61
N ASN A 138 9.60 -14.82 -0.85
CA ASN A 138 8.81 -16.03 -0.63
C ASN A 138 8.14 -16.53 -1.92
N GLY A 139 7.68 -15.63 -2.79
CA GLY A 139 7.09 -15.97 -4.08
C GLY A 139 8.09 -16.69 -5.00
N VAL A 140 9.29 -16.13 -5.15
CA VAL A 140 10.35 -16.76 -5.95
C VAL A 140 10.77 -18.08 -5.33
N ALA A 141 10.94 -18.14 -3.99
CA ALA A 141 11.24 -19.38 -3.28
C ALA A 141 10.17 -20.46 -3.52
N ASN A 142 8.90 -20.07 -3.56
CA ASN A 142 7.78 -21.00 -3.79
C ASN A 142 7.81 -21.59 -5.21
N ILE A 143 8.08 -20.78 -6.24
CA ILE A 143 8.23 -21.28 -7.63
C ILE A 143 9.39 -22.27 -7.73
N ILE A 144 10.55 -21.90 -7.18
CA ILE A 144 11.73 -22.76 -7.24
C ILE A 144 11.49 -24.06 -6.45
N SER A 145 10.87 -23.99 -5.26
CA SER A 145 10.53 -25.16 -4.45
C SER A 145 9.63 -26.14 -5.22
N GLN A 146 8.61 -25.64 -5.92
CA GLN A 146 7.76 -26.49 -6.77
C GLN A 146 8.54 -27.15 -7.90
N GLY A 147 9.50 -26.47 -8.51
CA GLY A 147 10.40 -27.06 -9.50
C GLY A 147 11.32 -28.13 -8.92
N VAL A 148 11.77 -27.98 -7.69
CA VAL A 148 12.57 -28.97 -6.96
C VAL A 148 11.71 -30.17 -6.58
N ASP A 149 10.50 -29.96 -6.04
CA ASP A 149 9.57 -31.00 -5.65
C ASP A 149 9.10 -31.84 -6.85
N ALA A 150 8.95 -31.19 -8.02
CA ALA A 150 8.63 -31.85 -9.29
C ALA A 150 9.83 -32.51 -9.97
N GLN A 151 11.01 -32.52 -9.34
CA GLN A 151 12.28 -33.04 -9.88
C GLN A 151 12.75 -32.41 -11.20
N ILE A 152 12.21 -31.25 -11.56
CA ILE A 152 12.62 -30.46 -12.73
C ILE A 152 13.94 -29.74 -12.44
N LEU A 153 14.10 -29.23 -11.22
CA LEU A 153 15.28 -28.55 -10.71
C LEU A 153 16.00 -29.47 -9.71
N GLY A 154 17.12 -30.08 -10.13
CA GLY A 154 17.94 -30.97 -9.29
C GLY A 154 19.15 -30.26 -8.70
N GLY A 155 19.62 -30.79 -7.53
CA GLY A 155 20.88 -30.39 -6.90
C GLY A 155 20.75 -29.45 -5.72
N SER A 156 21.77 -29.49 -4.86
CA SER A 156 21.86 -28.73 -3.60
C SER A 156 21.79 -27.21 -3.76
N PHE A 157 22.20 -26.69 -4.93
CA PHE A 157 22.14 -25.26 -5.22
C PHE A 157 20.72 -24.69 -5.14
N TRP A 158 19.74 -25.35 -5.76
CA TRP A 158 18.37 -24.88 -5.77
C TRP A 158 17.73 -24.95 -4.38
N THR A 159 18.03 -26.03 -3.63
CA THR A 159 17.57 -26.18 -2.24
C THR A 159 18.16 -25.09 -1.34
N LEU A 160 19.45 -24.78 -1.51
CA LEU A 160 20.10 -23.68 -0.79
C LEU A 160 19.47 -22.33 -1.14
N LEU A 161 19.25 -22.06 -2.43
CA LEU A 161 18.63 -20.81 -2.89
C LEU A 161 17.23 -20.62 -2.31
N VAL A 162 16.40 -21.67 -2.32
CA VAL A 162 15.07 -21.66 -1.66
C VAL A 162 15.21 -21.33 -0.19
N THR A 163 16.17 -21.94 0.51
CA THR A 163 16.39 -21.69 1.94
C THR A 163 16.79 -20.25 2.22
N ILE A 164 17.68 -19.68 1.42
CA ILE A 164 18.11 -18.28 1.54
C ILE A 164 16.94 -17.32 1.29
N LEU A 165 16.16 -17.57 0.25
CA LEU A 165 15.00 -16.71 -0.06
C LEU A 165 13.91 -16.80 1.02
N LYS A 166 13.66 -17.98 1.57
CA LYS A 166 12.74 -18.17 2.71
C LYS A 166 13.28 -17.49 3.98
N LEU A 167 14.60 -17.48 4.19
CA LEU A 167 15.22 -16.72 5.29
C LEU A 167 14.93 -15.22 5.15
N PHE A 168 15.10 -14.64 3.95
CA PHE A 168 14.83 -13.23 3.73
C PHE A 168 13.34 -12.88 3.92
N GLY A 169 12.45 -13.68 3.38
CA GLY A 169 11.00 -13.51 3.59
C GLY A 169 10.58 -13.70 5.05
N GLY A 170 11.10 -14.71 5.71
CA GLY A 170 10.82 -15.04 7.11
C GLY A 170 11.37 -14.02 8.10
N ALA A 171 12.51 -13.39 7.80
CA ALA A 171 13.11 -12.36 8.65
C ALA A 171 12.18 -11.18 8.89
N PHE A 172 11.29 -10.87 7.97
CA PHE A 172 10.27 -9.84 8.17
C PHE A 172 8.93 -10.42 8.62
N LEU A 173 8.37 -11.37 7.86
CA LEU A 173 7.03 -11.88 8.13
C LEU A 173 6.93 -12.68 9.43
N GLY A 174 7.97 -13.44 9.78
CA GLY A 174 8.02 -14.18 11.05
C GLY A 174 8.16 -13.29 12.29
N TYR A 175 8.63 -12.05 12.11
CA TYR A 175 8.79 -11.08 13.19
C TYR A 175 7.92 -9.83 12.98
N PHE A 176 6.86 -9.96 12.20
CA PHE A 176 5.98 -8.86 11.81
C PHE A 176 5.38 -8.11 13.01
N SER A 177 5.09 -8.84 14.10
CA SER A 177 4.63 -8.27 15.39
C SER A 177 5.63 -7.28 15.99
N ILE A 178 6.94 -7.54 15.88
CA ILE A 178 8.00 -6.64 16.40
C ILE A 178 8.00 -5.33 15.61
N PHE A 179 8.01 -5.43 14.27
CA PHE A 179 7.98 -4.25 13.40
C PHE A 179 6.70 -3.43 13.58
N THR A 180 5.57 -4.12 13.77
CA THR A 180 4.29 -3.47 14.09
C THR A 180 4.37 -2.73 15.42
N GLY A 181 4.93 -3.36 16.46
CA GLY A 181 5.10 -2.74 17.77
C GLY A 181 5.96 -1.48 17.73
N VAL A 182 7.09 -1.52 17.01
CA VAL A 182 7.98 -0.36 16.81
C VAL A 182 7.25 0.80 16.12
N ASN A 183 6.51 0.52 15.04
CA ASN A 183 5.81 1.56 14.27
C ASN A 183 4.56 2.07 15.00
N ALA A 184 3.84 1.20 15.72
CA ALA A 184 2.73 1.60 16.58
C ALA A 184 3.21 2.55 17.69
N ALA A 185 4.36 2.28 18.32
CA ALA A 185 4.94 3.17 19.31
C ALA A 185 5.25 4.56 18.73
N LYS A 186 5.83 4.63 17.53
CA LYS A 186 6.03 5.91 16.82
C LYS A 186 4.72 6.66 16.62
N SER A 187 3.67 5.95 16.17
CA SER A 187 2.35 6.54 15.89
C SER A 187 1.62 7.01 17.17
N PHE A 188 1.79 6.30 18.30
CA PHE A 188 1.14 6.64 19.56
C PHE A 188 1.98 7.53 20.49
N GLY A 189 3.24 7.83 20.12
CA GLY A 189 4.15 8.65 20.90
C GLY A 189 4.71 7.93 22.14
N ALA A 190 5.01 6.64 22.01
CA ALA A 190 5.76 5.83 22.97
C ALA A 190 7.19 5.57 22.46
N THR A 191 8.07 5.10 23.33
CA THR A 191 9.44 4.73 22.95
C THR A 191 9.42 3.53 21.99
N PRO A 192 9.95 3.65 20.74
CA PRO A 192 9.86 2.60 19.72
C PRO A 192 10.43 1.25 20.16
N ALA A 193 11.55 1.24 20.90
CA ALA A 193 12.15 0.00 21.40
C ALA A 193 11.22 -0.73 22.38
N LEU A 194 10.51 0.00 23.25
CA LEU A 194 9.54 -0.59 24.18
C LEU A 194 8.33 -1.16 23.42
N GLY A 195 7.89 -0.48 22.36
CA GLY A 195 6.85 -1.03 21.47
C GLY A 195 7.30 -2.31 20.78
N GLY A 196 8.56 -2.36 20.33
CA GLY A 196 9.17 -3.60 19.81
C GLY A 196 9.22 -4.73 20.84
N MET A 197 9.47 -4.43 22.12
CA MET A 197 9.41 -5.41 23.20
C MET A 197 7.99 -5.99 23.37
N ILE A 198 6.93 -5.16 23.32
CA ILE A 198 5.54 -5.67 23.35
C ILE A 198 5.29 -6.62 22.16
N GLY A 199 5.75 -6.21 20.95
CA GLY A 199 5.64 -7.08 19.75
C GLY A 199 6.42 -8.38 19.90
N SER A 200 7.62 -8.34 20.46
CA SER A 200 8.45 -9.52 20.72
C SER A 200 7.81 -10.46 21.74
N MET A 201 7.32 -9.90 22.86
CA MET A 201 6.64 -10.70 23.90
C MET A 201 5.46 -11.50 23.32
N SER A 202 4.71 -10.95 22.38
CA SER A 202 3.54 -11.63 21.79
C SER A 202 3.86 -12.96 21.12
N ILE A 203 5.10 -13.18 20.64
CA ILE A 203 5.51 -14.37 19.89
C ILE A 203 6.50 -15.26 20.66
N MET A 204 6.84 -14.92 21.90
CA MET A 204 7.80 -15.70 22.69
C MET A 204 7.16 -16.96 23.29
N SER A 205 7.92 -18.06 23.35
CA SER A 205 7.47 -19.37 23.87
C SER A 205 7.12 -19.32 25.36
N GLN A 206 7.74 -18.44 26.15
CA GLN A 206 7.47 -18.25 27.58
C GLN A 206 6.01 -17.92 27.89
N ILE A 207 5.26 -17.38 26.91
CA ILE A 207 3.79 -17.20 27.03
C ILE A 207 3.10 -18.52 27.32
N THR A 208 3.55 -19.62 26.70
CA THR A 208 2.98 -20.95 26.93
C THR A 208 3.25 -21.43 28.36
N ASP A 209 4.42 -21.16 28.94
CA ASP A 209 4.75 -21.52 30.29
C ASP A 209 3.90 -20.72 31.30
N ILE A 210 3.72 -19.41 31.06
CA ILE A 210 2.83 -18.58 31.86
C ILE A 210 1.38 -19.10 31.76
N SER A 211 0.93 -19.46 30.56
CA SER A 211 -0.40 -20.01 30.31
C SER A 211 -0.66 -21.30 31.08
N LYS A 212 0.31 -22.21 31.09
CA LYS A 212 0.26 -23.45 31.87
C LYS A 212 0.18 -23.16 33.36
N PHE A 213 0.99 -22.24 33.87
CA PHE A 213 0.99 -21.85 35.27
C PHE A 213 -0.38 -21.34 35.75
N PHE A 214 -1.09 -20.58 34.91
CA PHE A 214 -2.43 -20.06 35.25
C PHE A 214 -3.58 -20.99 34.82
N GLY A 215 -3.31 -22.19 34.28
CA GLY A 215 -4.35 -23.11 33.82
C GLY A 215 -5.12 -22.64 32.59
N LEU A 216 -4.54 -21.73 31.80
CA LEU A 216 -5.12 -21.16 30.60
C LEU A 216 -4.75 -21.94 29.31
N TYR A 217 -3.89 -22.93 29.43
CA TYR A 217 -3.38 -23.77 28.34
C TYR A 217 -4.18 -25.05 28.21
N ASN A 218 -4.64 -25.36 27.02
CA ASN A 218 -5.30 -26.61 26.71
C ASN A 218 -4.30 -27.59 26.08
N GLU A 219 -3.91 -28.63 26.82
CA GLU A 219 -2.93 -29.61 26.36
C GLU A 219 -3.44 -30.48 25.21
N GLN A 220 -4.74 -30.73 25.15
CA GLN A 220 -5.34 -31.56 24.09
C GLN A 220 -5.48 -30.83 22.78
N ILE A 221 -5.83 -29.54 22.84
CA ILE A 221 -6.00 -28.69 21.66
C ILE A 221 -5.27 -27.35 21.94
N PRO A 222 -3.94 -27.30 21.76
CA PRO A 222 -3.15 -26.12 22.09
C PRO A 222 -3.67 -24.81 21.47
N ASN A 223 -4.13 -24.86 20.23
CA ASN A 223 -4.66 -23.68 19.51
C ASN A 223 -5.98 -23.14 20.08
N SER A 224 -6.71 -23.91 20.90
CA SER A 224 -7.92 -23.45 21.58
C SER A 224 -7.62 -22.77 22.93
N SER A 225 -6.37 -22.72 23.35
CA SER A 225 -5.95 -22.09 24.60
C SER A 225 -6.31 -20.61 24.64
N THR A 226 -6.69 -20.14 25.81
CA THR A 226 -7.02 -18.73 26.05
C THR A 226 -5.78 -17.84 25.88
N LEU A 227 -4.60 -18.38 26.23
CA LEU A 227 -3.32 -17.68 26.13
C LEU A 227 -2.27 -18.64 25.54
N ILE A 228 -1.74 -18.30 24.37
CA ILE A 228 -0.60 -18.98 23.71
C ILE A 228 0.25 -17.95 22.98
N SER A 229 1.45 -18.33 22.57
CA SER A 229 2.30 -17.53 21.69
C SER A 229 1.53 -17.19 20.41
N GLY A 230 1.55 -15.92 19.99
CA GLY A 230 0.80 -15.41 18.83
C GLY A 230 -0.68 -15.07 19.10
N LYS A 231 -1.25 -15.41 20.26
CA LYS A 231 -2.67 -15.14 20.57
C LYS A 231 -2.94 -13.63 20.55
N GLY A 232 -4.02 -13.23 19.85
CA GLY A 232 -4.37 -11.83 19.64
C GLY A 232 -3.56 -11.15 18.52
N GLY A 233 -2.48 -11.81 18.04
CA GLY A 233 -1.71 -11.37 16.87
C GLY A 233 -1.35 -9.88 16.90
N ILE A 234 -1.32 -9.30 15.73
CA ILE A 234 -0.96 -7.89 15.54
C ILE A 234 -1.98 -6.93 16.17
N ILE A 235 -3.26 -7.31 16.26
CA ILE A 235 -4.30 -6.50 16.90
C ILE A 235 -3.95 -6.33 18.38
N GLY A 236 -3.55 -7.41 19.04
CA GLY A 236 -3.10 -7.37 20.43
C GLY A 236 -1.89 -6.45 20.62
N VAL A 237 -0.91 -6.56 19.73
CA VAL A 237 0.29 -5.70 19.77
C VAL A 237 -0.07 -4.21 19.64
N ILE A 238 -0.94 -3.84 18.69
CA ILE A 238 -1.37 -2.44 18.51
C ILE A 238 -2.06 -1.92 19.77
N ILE A 239 -2.97 -2.70 20.35
CA ILE A 239 -3.66 -2.34 21.60
C ILE A 239 -2.66 -2.25 22.76
N GLY A 240 -1.74 -3.22 22.89
CA GLY A 240 -0.71 -3.24 23.92
C GLY A 240 0.20 -2.03 23.87
N VAL A 241 0.63 -1.62 22.67
CA VAL A 241 1.46 -0.44 22.48
C VAL A 241 0.67 0.86 22.69
N TRP A 242 -0.60 0.89 22.37
CA TRP A 242 -1.45 2.03 22.72
C TRP A 242 -1.53 2.21 24.25
N VAL A 243 -1.73 1.11 24.99
CA VAL A 243 -1.70 1.13 26.46
C VAL A 243 -0.31 1.55 26.98
N LEU A 244 0.78 0.98 26.42
CA LEU A 244 2.15 1.38 26.73
C LEU A 244 2.33 2.89 26.61
N SER A 245 1.82 3.51 25.56
CA SER A 245 1.94 4.95 25.33
C SER A 245 1.27 5.80 26.44
N LYS A 246 0.26 5.26 27.10
CA LYS A 246 -0.40 5.92 28.25
C LYS A 246 0.37 5.68 29.53
N VAL A 247 0.78 4.44 29.77
CA VAL A 247 1.56 4.05 30.95
C VAL A 247 2.91 4.76 30.97
N GLU A 248 3.65 4.75 29.85
CA GLU A 248 4.96 5.42 29.76
C GLU A 248 4.85 6.92 30.06
N ARG A 249 3.84 7.61 29.51
CA ARG A 249 3.61 9.03 29.81
C ARG A 249 3.23 9.27 31.26
N TRP A 250 2.48 8.36 31.87
CA TRP A 250 2.14 8.46 33.28
C TRP A 250 3.36 8.20 34.16
N VAL A 251 4.13 7.15 33.89
CA VAL A 251 5.37 6.83 34.64
C VAL A 251 6.38 7.98 34.56
N ARG A 252 6.61 8.52 33.36
CA ARG A 252 7.55 9.63 33.13
C ARG A 252 7.21 10.89 33.94
N LYS A 253 5.95 11.11 34.23
CA LYS A 253 5.52 12.24 35.09
C LYS A 253 5.84 12.06 36.59
N HIS A 254 6.05 10.81 37.02
CA HIS A 254 6.26 10.48 38.44
C HIS A 254 7.71 10.08 38.77
N VAL A 255 8.51 9.83 37.74
CA VAL A 255 9.93 9.47 37.91
C VAL A 255 10.76 10.74 37.89
N PRO A 256 11.72 10.91 38.86
CA PRO A 256 12.66 12.02 38.83
C PRO A 256 13.54 12.00 37.58
N ASP A 257 13.87 13.17 37.01
CA ASP A 257 14.62 13.32 35.74
C ASP A 257 15.95 12.55 35.76
N VAL A 258 16.64 12.48 36.88
CA VAL A 258 17.92 11.74 37.02
C VAL A 258 17.76 10.24 36.79
N LEU A 259 16.57 9.68 37.05
CA LEU A 259 16.27 8.25 36.93
C LEU A 259 15.40 7.94 35.70
N ASP A 260 15.00 8.94 34.89
CA ASP A 260 14.05 8.78 33.80
C ASP A 260 14.50 7.71 32.81
N ILE A 261 15.76 7.75 32.36
CA ILE A 261 16.29 6.79 31.36
C ILE A 261 16.20 5.33 31.88
N MET A 262 16.40 5.11 33.16
CA MET A 262 16.46 3.77 33.75
C MET A 262 15.07 3.28 34.18
N LEU A 263 14.36 4.09 34.98
CA LEU A 263 13.13 3.66 35.65
C LEU A 263 11.90 3.77 34.73
N THR A 264 11.81 4.77 33.86
CA THR A 264 10.63 4.95 33.01
C THR A 264 10.44 3.77 32.08
N GLY A 265 11.51 3.32 31.37
CA GLY A 265 11.44 2.16 30.50
C GLY A 265 11.11 0.87 31.27
N PHE A 266 11.80 0.63 32.38
CA PHE A 266 11.61 -0.57 33.20
C PHE A 266 10.17 -0.66 33.75
N LEU A 267 9.71 0.38 34.44
CA LEU A 267 8.38 0.39 35.06
C LEU A 267 7.27 0.33 33.99
N SER A 268 7.45 1.00 32.84
CA SER A 268 6.48 0.99 31.77
C SER A 268 6.31 -0.40 31.17
N ILE A 269 7.41 -1.13 30.95
CA ILE A 269 7.36 -2.51 30.46
C ILE A 269 6.84 -3.46 31.52
N LEU A 270 7.24 -3.30 32.77
CA LEU A 270 6.75 -4.16 33.87
C LEU A 270 5.22 -4.07 33.99
N ILE A 271 4.68 -2.87 34.04
CA ILE A 271 3.22 -2.65 34.16
C ILE A 271 2.51 -3.07 32.87
N THR A 272 2.92 -2.53 31.73
CA THR A 272 2.23 -2.80 30.46
C THR A 272 2.44 -4.23 30.01
N GLY A 273 3.62 -4.80 30.15
CA GLY A 273 3.92 -6.17 29.74
C GLY A 273 3.12 -7.19 30.55
N THR A 274 3.01 -7.01 31.86
CA THR A 274 2.14 -7.86 32.69
C THR A 274 0.69 -7.76 32.27
N LEU A 275 0.16 -6.54 32.11
CA LEU A 275 -1.21 -6.31 31.64
C LEU A 275 -1.41 -6.86 30.22
N PHE A 276 -0.41 -6.71 29.35
CA PHE A 276 -0.46 -7.21 27.98
C PHE A 276 -0.62 -8.73 27.95
N VAL A 277 0.25 -9.45 28.63
CA VAL A 277 0.24 -10.91 28.61
C VAL A 277 -1.03 -11.49 29.27
N LEU A 278 -1.39 -10.98 30.45
CA LEU A 278 -2.45 -11.60 31.24
C LEU A 278 -3.88 -11.17 30.82
N VAL A 279 -4.03 -9.98 30.22
CA VAL A 279 -5.34 -9.41 29.92
C VAL A 279 -5.51 -9.09 28.45
N LEU A 280 -4.58 -8.28 27.89
CA LEU A 280 -4.76 -7.75 26.52
C LEU A 280 -4.60 -8.81 25.44
N MET A 281 -3.65 -9.74 25.59
CA MET A 281 -3.49 -10.84 24.62
C MET A 281 -4.71 -11.76 24.58
N PRO A 282 -5.23 -12.29 25.71
CA PRO A 282 -6.47 -13.06 25.70
C PRO A 282 -7.64 -12.31 25.10
N ALA A 283 -7.85 -11.04 25.53
CA ALA A 283 -8.95 -10.22 25.01
C ALA A 283 -8.83 -9.96 23.49
N ALA A 284 -7.64 -9.62 23.02
CA ALA A 284 -7.38 -9.46 21.59
C ALA A 284 -7.51 -10.80 20.84
N GLY A 285 -7.22 -11.92 21.50
CA GLY A 285 -7.46 -13.27 20.98
C GLY A 285 -8.93 -13.50 20.64
N PHE A 286 -9.83 -13.22 21.56
CA PHE A 286 -11.28 -13.31 21.29
C PHE A 286 -11.72 -12.39 20.14
N LEU A 287 -11.17 -11.18 20.07
CA LEU A 287 -11.46 -10.25 18.97
C LEU A 287 -10.95 -10.81 17.63
N SER A 288 -9.75 -11.37 17.59
CA SER A 288 -9.17 -11.99 16.39
C SER A 288 -9.96 -13.24 15.98
N ASP A 289 -10.34 -14.09 16.92
CA ASP A 289 -11.14 -15.28 16.65
C ASP A 289 -12.53 -14.89 16.10
N GLY A 290 -13.16 -13.85 16.65
CA GLY A 290 -14.42 -13.30 16.14
C GLY A 290 -14.26 -12.74 14.71
N LEU A 291 -13.17 -12.05 14.42
CA LEU A 291 -12.86 -11.56 13.08
C LEU A 291 -12.69 -12.72 12.09
N VAL A 292 -11.93 -13.76 12.45
CA VAL A 292 -11.74 -14.95 11.61
C VAL A 292 -13.07 -15.66 11.39
N TRP A 293 -13.94 -15.75 12.41
CA TRP A 293 -15.27 -16.31 12.25
C TRP A 293 -16.11 -15.54 11.23
N VAL A 294 -16.16 -14.21 11.32
CA VAL A 294 -16.86 -13.37 10.32
C VAL A 294 -16.27 -13.55 8.92
N LEU A 295 -14.94 -13.57 8.82
CA LEU A 295 -14.26 -13.81 7.53
C LEU A 295 -14.59 -15.19 6.98
N SER A 296 -14.67 -16.21 7.82
CA SER A 296 -15.00 -17.58 7.37
C SER A 296 -16.41 -17.68 6.78
N LEU A 297 -17.36 -16.88 7.29
CA LEU A 297 -18.72 -16.82 6.73
C LEU A 297 -18.74 -16.21 5.33
N LEU A 298 -17.87 -15.24 5.06
CA LEU A 298 -17.86 -14.47 3.81
C LEU A 298 -16.86 -15.04 2.78
N VAL A 299 -15.62 -15.30 3.23
CA VAL A 299 -14.49 -15.61 2.35
C VAL A 299 -14.34 -17.13 2.13
N ASN A 300 -14.61 -17.93 3.15
CA ASN A 300 -14.48 -19.40 3.10
C ASN A 300 -15.85 -20.11 3.15
N SER A 301 -16.91 -19.42 2.71
CA SER A 301 -18.24 -20.03 2.69
C SER A 301 -18.26 -21.26 1.79
N ALA A 302 -18.79 -22.37 2.32
CA ALA A 302 -19.06 -23.57 1.52
C ALA A 302 -20.20 -23.38 0.52
N ASN A 303 -21.00 -22.32 0.70
CA ASN A 303 -22.09 -21.99 -0.23
C ASN A 303 -21.53 -21.18 -1.42
N PRO A 304 -21.55 -21.74 -2.65
CA PRO A 304 -21.03 -21.07 -3.84
C PRO A 304 -21.66 -19.68 -4.11
N VAL A 305 -22.95 -19.53 -3.80
CA VAL A 305 -23.66 -18.25 -4.02
C VAL A 305 -23.09 -17.18 -3.08
N VAL A 306 -22.89 -17.50 -1.80
CA VAL A 306 -22.29 -16.58 -0.83
C VAL A 306 -20.87 -16.22 -1.25
N SER A 307 -20.06 -17.21 -1.65
CA SER A 307 -18.69 -17.00 -2.15
C SER A 307 -18.68 -16.02 -3.34
N VAL A 308 -19.48 -16.29 -4.35
CA VAL A 308 -19.56 -15.46 -5.57
C VAL A 308 -19.97 -14.02 -5.24
N LEU A 309 -21.04 -13.85 -4.47
CA LEU A 309 -21.55 -12.53 -4.09
C LEU A 309 -20.55 -11.75 -3.22
N SER A 310 -19.98 -12.41 -2.21
CA SER A 310 -18.98 -11.80 -1.33
C SER A 310 -17.74 -11.37 -2.11
N GLY A 311 -17.21 -12.25 -2.97
CA GLY A 311 -16.07 -11.96 -3.81
C GLY A 311 -16.32 -10.81 -4.76
N TYR A 312 -17.50 -10.77 -5.39
CA TYR A 312 -17.91 -9.69 -6.26
C TYR A 312 -17.95 -8.36 -5.51
N ILE A 313 -18.69 -8.29 -4.41
CA ILE A 313 -18.89 -7.06 -3.64
C ILE A 313 -17.56 -6.54 -3.08
N MET A 314 -16.77 -7.41 -2.44
CA MET A 314 -15.50 -7.02 -1.84
C MET A 314 -14.54 -6.42 -2.88
N SER A 315 -14.40 -7.04 -4.04
CA SER A 315 -13.54 -6.52 -5.10
C SER A 315 -14.08 -5.24 -5.72
N ALA A 316 -15.40 -5.15 -5.94
CA ALA A 316 -16.03 -3.98 -6.54
C ALA A 316 -15.92 -2.73 -5.67
N VAL A 317 -16.03 -2.88 -4.34
CA VAL A 317 -15.97 -1.75 -3.40
C VAL A 317 -14.55 -1.43 -2.90
N PHE A 318 -13.55 -2.20 -3.29
CA PHE A 318 -12.19 -2.01 -2.79
C PHE A 318 -11.55 -0.70 -3.28
N LEU A 319 -11.81 -0.28 -4.52
CA LEU A 319 -11.26 0.96 -5.07
C LEU A 319 -11.64 2.21 -4.26
N PRO A 320 -12.90 2.40 -3.80
CA PRO A 320 -13.25 3.44 -2.84
C PRO A 320 -12.42 3.40 -1.56
N LEU A 321 -12.11 2.21 -1.02
CA LEU A 321 -11.24 2.07 0.16
C LEU A 321 -9.81 2.50 -0.13
N VAL A 322 -9.30 2.18 -1.33
CA VAL A 322 -7.98 2.64 -1.80
C VAL A 322 -7.96 4.16 -1.91
N LEU A 323 -8.99 4.75 -2.51
CA LEU A 323 -9.13 6.20 -2.66
C LEU A 323 -9.12 6.94 -1.32
N LEU A 324 -9.80 6.37 -0.32
CA LEU A 324 -9.85 6.92 1.03
C LEU A 324 -8.58 6.62 1.86
N GLY A 325 -7.65 5.80 1.36
CA GLY A 325 -6.47 5.34 2.09
C GLY A 325 -6.78 4.32 3.19
N LEU A 326 -8.00 3.77 3.22
CA LEU A 326 -8.46 2.85 4.26
C LEU A 326 -8.01 1.40 4.02
N HIS A 327 -7.60 1.06 2.80
CA HIS A 327 -7.15 -0.29 2.41
C HIS A 327 -5.93 -0.79 3.21
N HIS A 328 -5.07 0.11 3.70
CA HIS A 328 -3.97 -0.26 4.58
C HIS A 328 -4.45 -0.77 5.95
N GLY A 329 -5.66 -0.38 6.37
CA GLY A 329 -6.31 -0.91 7.57
C GLY A 329 -6.69 -2.38 7.47
N LEU A 330 -6.63 -2.99 6.27
CA LEU A 330 -6.86 -4.42 6.08
C LEU A 330 -5.60 -5.27 6.30
N VAL A 331 -4.41 -4.64 6.40
CA VAL A 331 -3.15 -5.37 6.62
C VAL A 331 -3.17 -6.22 7.91
N PRO A 332 -3.69 -5.73 9.06
CA PRO A 332 -3.87 -6.58 10.24
C PRO A 332 -4.72 -7.81 9.97
N ILE A 333 -5.74 -7.69 9.12
CA ILE A 333 -6.63 -8.81 8.76
C ILE A 333 -5.88 -9.86 7.95
N TYR A 334 -5.04 -9.43 7.00
CA TYR A 334 -4.17 -10.36 6.26
C TYR A 334 -3.22 -11.10 7.19
N ALA A 335 -2.64 -10.41 8.16
CA ALA A 335 -1.74 -11.00 9.12
C ALA A 335 -2.44 -12.01 10.03
N VAL A 336 -3.64 -11.69 10.54
CA VAL A 336 -4.46 -12.62 11.32
C VAL A 336 -4.83 -13.87 10.50
N GLN A 337 -5.20 -13.70 9.21
CA GLN A 337 -5.45 -14.85 8.34
C GLN A 337 -4.19 -15.72 8.17
N LEU A 338 -3.03 -15.10 7.96
CA LEU A 338 -1.77 -15.82 7.79
C LEU A 338 -1.41 -16.60 9.05
N GLU A 339 -1.51 -15.97 10.21
CA GLU A 339 -1.17 -16.58 11.52
C GLU A 339 -2.15 -17.71 11.93
N GLN A 340 -3.45 -17.49 11.79
CA GLN A 340 -4.46 -18.41 12.29
C GLN A 340 -4.94 -19.43 11.26
N MET A 341 -4.95 -19.06 9.98
CA MET A 341 -5.49 -19.90 8.91
C MET A 341 -4.39 -20.47 7.99
N GLY A 342 -3.11 -20.12 8.23
CA GLY A 342 -1.97 -20.56 7.44
C GLY A 342 -1.98 -20.06 6.00
N GLY A 343 -2.71 -18.98 5.71
CA GLY A 343 -2.77 -18.36 4.40
C GLY A 343 -3.81 -17.25 4.32
N VAL A 344 -3.63 -16.34 3.37
CA VAL A 344 -4.48 -15.16 3.18
C VAL A 344 -5.43 -15.40 2.03
N SER A 345 -6.73 -15.46 2.31
CA SER A 345 -7.79 -15.61 1.28
C SER A 345 -8.34 -14.26 0.83
N LEU A 346 -8.30 -13.24 1.69
CA LEU A 346 -8.85 -11.93 1.38
C LEU A 346 -8.00 -11.16 0.38
N PHE A 347 -6.67 -11.28 0.44
CA PHE A 347 -5.75 -10.56 -0.46
C PHE A 347 -5.98 -10.88 -1.94
N PRO A 348 -6.05 -12.16 -2.39
CA PRO A 348 -6.30 -12.47 -3.80
C PRO A 348 -7.59 -11.87 -4.35
N VAL A 349 -8.64 -11.81 -3.53
CA VAL A 349 -9.94 -11.23 -3.91
C VAL A 349 -9.83 -9.73 -4.11
N LEU A 350 -9.25 -9.01 -3.15
CA LEU A 350 -9.14 -7.56 -3.21
C LEU A 350 -8.14 -7.10 -4.29
N ALA A 351 -7.15 -7.93 -4.61
CA ALA A 351 -6.19 -7.69 -5.68
C ALA A 351 -6.85 -7.55 -7.06
N MET A 352 -8.05 -8.12 -7.29
CA MET A 352 -8.79 -8.01 -8.53
C MET A 352 -9.21 -6.57 -8.84
N ALA A 353 -9.31 -5.70 -7.83
CA ALA A 353 -9.62 -4.29 -8.01
C ALA A 353 -8.60 -3.58 -8.92
N GLY A 354 -7.30 -3.90 -8.77
CA GLY A 354 -6.25 -3.41 -9.65
C GLY A 354 -6.40 -3.90 -11.09
N ALA A 355 -6.85 -5.16 -11.27
CA ALA A 355 -7.10 -5.71 -12.60
C ALA A 355 -8.28 -5.02 -13.30
N GLY A 356 -9.39 -4.78 -12.59
CA GLY A 356 -10.50 -4.01 -13.15
C GLY A 356 -10.07 -2.61 -13.63
N GLN A 357 -9.15 -1.96 -12.92
CA GLN A 357 -8.56 -0.67 -13.31
C GLN A 357 -7.76 -0.76 -14.61
N VAL A 358 -6.96 -1.80 -14.78
CA VAL A 358 -6.18 -2.04 -16.00
C VAL A 358 -7.15 -2.24 -17.19
N GLY A 359 -8.19 -3.07 -17.04
CA GLY A 359 -9.20 -3.29 -18.06
C GLY A 359 -9.89 -1.98 -18.47
N ALA A 360 -10.34 -1.19 -17.51
CA ALA A 360 -10.95 0.11 -17.73
C ALA A 360 -9.99 1.07 -18.46
N ALA A 361 -8.73 1.12 -18.06
CA ALA A 361 -7.72 1.97 -18.68
C ALA A 361 -7.47 1.58 -20.16
N ILE A 362 -7.46 0.29 -20.48
CA ILE A 362 -7.33 -0.19 -21.86
C ILE A 362 -8.53 0.27 -22.70
N ALA A 363 -9.76 0.19 -22.16
CA ALA A 363 -10.96 0.67 -22.86
C ALA A 363 -10.87 2.17 -23.16
N ILE A 364 -10.46 2.97 -22.17
CA ILE A 364 -10.27 4.43 -22.33
C ILE A 364 -9.15 4.72 -23.33
N TYR A 365 -8.06 3.96 -23.32
CA TYR A 365 -6.96 4.09 -24.27
C TYR A 365 -7.43 3.94 -25.72
N LEU A 366 -8.26 2.91 -26.01
CA LEU A 366 -8.77 2.69 -27.35
C LEU A 366 -9.69 3.84 -27.80
N LYS A 367 -10.54 4.35 -26.90
CA LYS A 367 -11.40 5.52 -27.18
C LYS A 367 -10.56 6.79 -27.39
N ALA A 368 -9.57 7.05 -26.54
CA ALA A 368 -8.64 8.18 -26.66
C ALA A 368 -7.85 8.14 -27.99
N LYS A 369 -7.50 6.93 -28.45
CA LYS A 369 -6.86 6.72 -29.76
C LYS A 369 -7.81 7.10 -30.91
N ARG A 370 -9.11 6.72 -30.84
CA ARG A 370 -10.11 7.01 -31.86
C ARG A 370 -10.48 8.49 -31.92
N CYS A 371 -10.69 9.13 -30.78
CA CYS A 371 -11.04 10.57 -30.73
C CYS A 371 -9.82 11.51 -30.82
N GLY A 372 -8.60 10.99 -30.98
CA GLY A 372 -7.38 11.79 -31.16
C GLY A 372 -6.84 12.46 -29.90
N ASN A 373 -7.29 12.07 -28.69
CA ASN A 373 -6.76 12.60 -27.43
C ASN A 373 -5.34 12.07 -27.14
N LYS A 374 -4.33 12.71 -27.75
CA LYS A 374 -2.91 12.33 -27.65
C LYS A 374 -2.41 12.34 -26.21
N ARG A 375 -2.90 13.26 -25.39
CA ARG A 375 -2.48 13.44 -24.02
C ARG A 375 -2.93 12.30 -23.12
N LEU A 376 -4.23 12.01 -23.10
CA LEU A 376 -4.78 10.92 -22.28
C LEU A 376 -4.19 9.57 -22.70
N LYS A 377 -4.00 9.36 -24.01
CA LYS A 377 -3.29 8.21 -24.55
C LYS A 377 -1.88 8.07 -23.97
N SER A 378 -1.09 9.15 -23.91
CA SER A 378 0.26 9.15 -23.37
C SER A 378 0.29 8.84 -21.86
N VAL A 379 -0.66 9.42 -21.10
CA VAL A 379 -0.80 9.15 -19.67
C VAL A 379 -1.10 7.67 -19.40
N ILE A 380 -2.02 7.09 -20.19
CA ILE A 380 -2.40 5.68 -20.02
C ILE A 380 -1.23 4.76 -20.36
N ILE A 381 -0.52 4.99 -21.46
CA ILE A 381 0.65 4.18 -21.85
C ILE A 381 1.72 4.21 -20.72
N GLY A 382 1.95 5.37 -20.10
CA GLY A 382 2.91 5.50 -19.02
C GLY A 382 2.47 4.81 -17.71
N ALA A 383 1.16 4.68 -17.49
CA ALA A 383 0.59 4.11 -16.26
C ALA A 383 0.25 2.61 -16.35
N LEU A 384 -0.01 2.08 -17.55
CA LEU A 384 -0.41 0.69 -17.74
C LEU A 384 0.62 -0.33 -17.21
N PRO A 385 1.94 -0.19 -17.47
CA PRO A 385 2.91 -1.16 -16.96
C PRO A 385 2.87 -1.29 -15.45
N SER A 386 2.78 -0.17 -14.72
CA SER A 386 2.66 -0.20 -13.26
C SER A 386 1.36 -0.83 -12.79
N GLY A 387 0.26 -0.61 -13.53
CA GLY A 387 -1.04 -1.23 -13.25
C GLY A 387 -1.01 -2.75 -13.37
N PHE A 388 -0.40 -3.30 -14.43
CA PHE A 388 -0.19 -4.74 -14.59
C PHE A 388 0.66 -5.34 -13.46
N LEU A 389 1.64 -4.59 -12.97
CA LEU A 389 2.49 -5.00 -11.84
C LEU A 389 1.84 -4.77 -10.47
N GLY A 390 0.59 -4.30 -10.44
CA GLY A 390 -0.19 -4.16 -9.21
C GLY A 390 -0.04 -2.82 -8.49
N ILE A 391 0.56 -1.82 -9.12
CA ILE A 391 0.65 -0.45 -8.62
C ILE A 391 -0.41 0.38 -9.34
N GLY A 392 -1.60 0.46 -8.76
CA GLY A 392 -2.78 1.05 -9.40
C GLY A 392 -2.89 2.56 -9.33
N GLU A 393 -2.14 3.25 -8.45
CA GLU A 393 -2.30 4.69 -8.22
C GLU A 393 -2.15 5.54 -9.48
N PRO A 394 -1.20 5.30 -10.40
CA PRO A 394 -1.12 6.07 -11.64
C PRO A 394 -2.37 5.96 -12.52
N LEU A 395 -3.00 4.78 -12.55
CA LEU A 395 -4.26 4.56 -13.28
C LEU A 395 -5.45 5.19 -12.55
N ILE A 396 -5.50 5.06 -11.22
CA ILE A 396 -6.58 5.64 -10.41
C ILE A 396 -6.57 7.17 -10.57
N TYR A 397 -5.48 7.82 -10.18
CA TYR A 397 -5.42 9.28 -10.09
C TYR A 397 -5.13 9.97 -11.42
N GLY A 398 -4.51 9.27 -12.39
CA GLY A 398 -4.20 9.82 -13.71
C GLY A 398 -5.27 9.59 -14.76
N VAL A 399 -6.12 8.57 -14.59
CA VAL A 399 -7.06 8.15 -15.66
C VAL A 399 -8.49 8.01 -15.16
N THR A 400 -8.76 7.03 -14.29
CA THR A 400 -10.14 6.60 -14.02
C THR A 400 -10.90 7.54 -13.10
N LEU A 401 -10.25 8.07 -12.07
CA LEU A 401 -10.87 8.98 -11.12
C LEU A 401 -11.13 10.38 -11.69
N PRO A 402 -10.20 11.01 -12.46
CA PRO A 402 -10.47 12.29 -13.12
C PRO A 402 -11.63 12.24 -14.12
N LEU A 403 -11.83 11.11 -14.77
CA LEU A 403 -12.97 10.87 -15.66
C LEU A 403 -14.25 10.51 -14.90
N GLY A 404 -14.17 10.17 -13.62
CA GLY A 404 -15.28 9.83 -12.72
C GLY A 404 -15.89 8.46 -12.99
N LYS A 405 -16.74 8.33 -14.00
CA LYS A 405 -17.43 7.07 -14.31
C LYS A 405 -16.51 5.85 -14.51
N PRO A 406 -15.33 5.96 -15.18
CA PRO A 406 -14.40 4.84 -15.32
C PRO A 406 -13.89 4.26 -14.00
N PHE A 407 -13.83 5.05 -12.95
CA PHE A 407 -13.48 4.56 -11.62
C PHE A 407 -14.52 3.56 -11.07
N ILE A 408 -15.80 3.84 -11.32
CA ILE A 408 -16.91 2.97 -10.91
C ILE A 408 -16.96 1.71 -11.79
N THR A 409 -16.86 1.87 -13.11
CA THR A 409 -16.90 0.74 -14.05
C THR A 409 -15.71 -0.21 -13.87
N ALA A 410 -14.54 0.30 -13.46
CA ALA A 410 -13.40 -0.51 -13.09
C ALA A 410 -13.69 -1.39 -11.86
N GLY A 411 -14.32 -0.82 -10.82
CA GLY A 411 -14.75 -1.57 -9.64
C GLY A 411 -15.76 -2.66 -9.98
N LEU A 412 -16.78 -2.32 -10.76
CA LEU A 412 -17.78 -3.31 -11.20
C LEU A 412 -17.15 -4.45 -12.01
N GLY A 413 -16.17 -4.15 -12.87
CA GLY A 413 -15.41 -5.16 -13.61
C GLY A 413 -14.53 -6.04 -12.72
N ALA A 414 -13.92 -5.44 -11.72
CA ALA A 414 -13.11 -6.15 -10.72
C ALA A 414 -13.93 -7.20 -9.96
N GLY A 415 -15.20 -6.90 -9.69
CA GLY A 415 -16.13 -7.81 -9.01
C GLY A 415 -16.20 -9.19 -9.65
N PHE A 416 -16.18 -9.30 -10.98
CA PHE A 416 -16.21 -10.60 -11.69
C PHE A 416 -14.96 -11.43 -11.41
N GLY A 417 -13.78 -10.81 -11.41
CA GLY A 417 -12.54 -11.49 -11.02
C GLY A 417 -12.57 -11.92 -9.56
N GLY A 418 -13.06 -11.05 -8.66
CA GLY A 418 -13.21 -11.36 -7.24
C GLY A 418 -14.18 -12.50 -6.98
N ALA A 419 -15.31 -12.53 -7.69
CA ALA A 419 -16.28 -13.62 -7.64
C ALA A 419 -15.63 -14.97 -8.03
N TYR A 420 -14.86 -14.98 -9.12
CA TYR A 420 -14.16 -16.18 -9.59
C TYR A 420 -13.11 -16.65 -8.58
N VAL A 421 -12.23 -15.75 -8.12
CA VAL A 421 -11.16 -16.06 -7.18
C VAL A 421 -11.71 -16.59 -5.85
N MET A 422 -12.83 -16.02 -5.39
CA MET A 422 -13.51 -16.48 -4.19
C MET A 422 -14.13 -17.87 -4.38
N LEU A 423 -14.80 -18.09 -5.50
CA LEU A 423 -15.40 -19.40 -5.85
C LEU A 423 -14.34 -20.50 -5.90
N MET A 424 -13.14 -20.18 -6.40
CA MET A 424 -12.02 -21.12 -6.48
C MET A 424 -11.21 -21.22 -5.18
N HIS A 425 -11.63 -20.55 -4.11
CA HIS A 425 -10.98 -20.55 -2.80
C HIS A 425 -9.47 -20.27 -2.90
N VAL A 426 -9.06 -19.32 -3.74
CA VAL A 426 -7.66 -18.97 -3.96
C VAL A 426 -7.06 -18.38 -2.68
N ARG A 427 -5.88 -18.89 -2.29
CA ARG A 427 -5.15 -18.46 -1.10
C ARG A 427 -3.73 -18.06 -1.45
N SER A 428 -3.17 -17.11 -0.72
CA SER A 428 -1.77 -16.72 -0.81
C SER A 428 -1.03 -17.00 0.50
N ILE A 429 0.30 -17.17 0.41
CA ILE A 429 1.20 -17.40 1.56
C ILE A 429 1.77 -16.09 2.14
N ALA A 430 1.46 -14.98 1.51
CA ALA A 430 1.87 -13.63 1.88
C ALA A 430 0.95 -12.63 1.17
N TRP A 431 1.23 -11.34 1.31
CA TRP A 431 0.65 -10.26 0.50
C TRP A 431 1.77 -9.39 -0.08
N SER A 432 1.48 -8.76 -1.22
CA SER A 432 2.44 -7.98 -2.00
C SER A 432 1.68 -6.91 -2.81
N PRO A 433 2.33 -6.14 -3.69
CA PRO A 433 1.59 -5.50 -4.76
C PRO A 433 0.71 -6.52 -5.50
N SER A 434 -0.48 -6.11 -5.91
CA SER A 434 -1.42 -6.96 -6.65
C SER A 434 -0.92 -7.29 -8.08
N GLY A 435 -1.82 -7.64 -8.99
CA GLY A 435 -1.47 -7.86 -10.39
C GLY A 435 -0.57 -9.08 -10.61
N LEU A 436 0.23 -9.02 -11.67
CA LEU A 436 1.07 -10.16 -12.08
C LEU A 436 2.16 -10.51 -11.06
N LEU A 437 2.65 -9.53 -10.29
CA LEU A 437 3.67 -9.77 -9.26
C LEU A 437 3.17 -10.63 -8.10
N ALA A 438 1.85 -10.74 -7.90
CA ALA A 438 1.29 -11.55 -6.84
C ALA A 438 1.09 -13.02 -7.23
N ILE A 439 1.22 -13.40 -8.51
CA ILE A 439 1.06 -14.81 -8.93
C ILE A 439 1.98 -15.76 -8.13
N PRO A 440 3.28 -15.47 -7.96
CA PRO A 440 4.21 -16.36 -7.28
C PRO A 440 3.89 -16.63 -5.79
N ILE A 441 3.19 -15.71 -5.14
CA ILE A 441 2.85 -15.87 -3.72
C ILE A 441 1.54 -16.63 -3.48
N MET A 442 0.88 -17.12 -4.52
CA MET A 442 -0.25 -18.02 -4.34
C MET A 442 0.22 -19.38 -3.79
N SER A 443 -0.60 -19.99 -2.95
CA SER A 443 -0.21 -21.15 -2.11
C SER A 443 0.08 -22.42 -2.89
N SER A 444 -0.36 -22.53 -4.14
CA SER A 444 -0.16 -23.71 -4.99
C SER A 444 -0.20 -23.36 -6.47
N PRO A 445 0.30 -24.23 -7.39
CA PRO A 445 0.19 -24.01 -8.84
C PRO A 445 -1.25 -23.79 -9.31
N VAL A 446 -2.20 -24.52 -8.72
CA VAL A 446 -3.63 -24.36 -9.03
C VAL A 446 -4.13 -23.00 -8.60
N ASN A 447 -3.71 -22.53 -7.42
CA ASN A 447 -4.03 -21.17 -6.95
C ASN A 447 -3.35 -20.09 -7.79
N MET A 448 -2.13 -20.31 -8.29
CA MET A 448 -1.46 -19.41 -9.22
C MET A 448 -2.26 -19.26 -10.53
N LEU A 449 -2.69 -20.40 -11.10
CA LEU A 449 -3.49 -20.42 -12.31
C LEU A 449 -4.84 -19.74 -12.09
N ASN A 450 -5.56 -20.08 -11.01
CA ASN A 450 -6.86 -19.50 -10.73
C ASN A 450 -6.76 -17.99 -10.41
N TYR A 451 -5.69 -17.56 -9.73
CA TYR A 451 -5.45 -16.12 -9.54
C TYR A 451 -5.22 -15.40 -10.88
N PHE A 452 -4.39 -15.98 -11.75
CA PHE A 452 -4.15 -15.44 -13.09
C PHE A 452 -5.45 -15.37 -13.92
N LEU A 453 -6.26 -16.43 -13.91
CA LEU A 453 -7.57 -16.43 -14.59
C LEU A 453 -8.51 -15.36 -14.00
N GLY A 454 -8.49 -15.15 -12.67
CA GLY A 454 -9.21 -14.07 -12.01
C GLY A 454 -8.79 -12.68 -12.51
N LEU A 455 -7.47 -12.45 -12.67
CA LEU A 455 -6.95 -11.22 -13.27
C LEU A 455 -7.47 -11.02 -14.69
N VAL A 456 -7.40 -12.06 -15.53
CA VAL A 456 -7.88 -12.00 -16.92
C VAL A 456 -9.38 -11.69 -16.98
N ILE A 457 -10.18 -12.36 -16.13
CA ILE A 457 -11.63 -12.10 -16.04
C ILE A 457 -11.88 -10.63 -15.64
N ALA A 458 -11.16 -10.11 -14.64
CA ALA A 458 -11.30 -8.72 -14.21
C ALA A 458 -10.85 -7.73 -15.29
N TYR A 459 -9.76 -8.02 -16.02
CA TYR A 459 -9.32 -7.20 -17.16
C TYR A 459 -10.40 -7.13 -18.24
N ILE A 460 -10.96 -8.28 -18.65
CA ILE A 460 -11.99 -8.37 -19.70
C ILE A 460 -13.28 -7.68 -19.23
N ALA A 461 -13.75 -7.96 -18.02
CA ALA A 461 -14.96 -7.37 -17.49
C ALA A 461 -14.83 -5.86 -17.32
N GLY A 462 -13.71 -5.38 -16.77
CA GLY A 462 -13.41 -3.95 -16.64
C GLY A 462 -13.35 -3.25 -18.00
N PHE A 463 -12.74 -3.90 -18.99
CA PHE A 463 -12.71 -3.40 -20.36
C PHE A 463 -14.12 -3.32 -20.99
N ILE A 464 -14.90 -4.39 -20.92
CA ILE A 464 -16.23 -4.45 -21.53
C ILE A 464 -17.15 -3.42 -20.87
N ILE A 465 -17.27 -3.42 -19.54
CA ILE A 465 -18.16 -2.53 -18.82
C ILE A 465 -17.78 -1.07 -19.10
N THR A 466 -16.49 -0.73 -19.02
CA THR A 466 -16.03 0.64 -19.32
C THR A 466 -16.28 1.00 -20.79
N SER A 467 -16.09 0.08 -21.73
CA SER A 467 -16.37 0.32 -23.15
C SER A 467 -17.85 0.61 -23.42
N LEU A 468 -18.76 -0.04 -22.69
CA LEU A 468 -20.20 0.15 -22.85
C LEU A 468 -20.71 1.46 -22.21
N PHE A 469 -20.22 1.78 -21.02
CA PHE A 469 -20.75 2.91 -20.23
C PHE A 469 -20.08 4.25 -20.50
N ILE A 470 -18.88 4.29 -21.06
CA ILE A 470 -18.14 5.53 -21.35
C ILE A 470 -18.26 5.84 -22.84
N LYS A 471 -18.72 7.04 -23.18
CA LYS A 471 -18.81 7.51 -24.56
C LYS A 471 -17.49 8.13 -25.04
N GLU A 472 -17.23 8.10 -26.35
CA GLU A 472 -16.03 8.70 -26.95
C GLU A 472 -15.98 10.22 -26.73
N ASP A 473 -17.13 10.89 -26.74
CA ASP A 473 -17.23 12.34 -26.49
C ASP A 473 -16.77 12.73 -25.07
N GLU A 474 -16.99 11.85 -24.08
CA GLU A 474 -16.52 12.07 -22.71
C GLU A 474 -14.98 11.98 -22.63
N VAL A 475 -14.39 11.09 -23.42
CA VAL A 475 -12.93 10.91 -23.51
C VAL A 475 -12.28 12.01 -24.37
N ALA A 476 -12.99 12.52 -25.37
CA ALA A 476 -12.50 13.62 -26.20
C ALA A 476 -12.40 14.95 -25.44
N LYS A 477 -13.33 15.18 -24.50
CA LYS A 477 -13.39 16.40 -23.69
C LYS A 477 -12.43 16.41 -22.48
N ALA A 478 -11.87 15.26 -22.15
CA ALA A 478 -10.93 15.05 -21.05
C ALA A 478 -9.49 15.35 -21.46
#